data_83e35e27a9dcad86bbcc49eed1d21d96
#
_entry.id   83e35e27a9dcad86bbcc49eed1d21d96
#
_cell.length_a   1.000
_cell.length_b   1.000
_cell.length_c   1.000
_cell.angle_alpha   90.00
_cell.angle_beta   90.00
_cell.angle_gamma   90.00
#
_symmetry.space_group_name_H-M   'P 1'
#
loop_
_entity.id
_entity.type
_entity.pdbx_description
1 polymer ?
#
loop_
_entity_poly.entity_id
_entity_poly.type
_entity_poly.pdbx_seq_one_letter_code
_entity_poly.pdbx_strand_id
1 'polypeptide(L)'
;MEQTDFDGIVFADSLQDFNALRYAGQVIHILCLDGNMGFTFQNTRYNIAAGDYVILPNGELGSEFSVSDDFQGILMSLSETFVASIAIRSNYGIIGHLSLLQNPVMKLSPHDFRICEAALRVLRMRMTEKGHSFYEELLGSLLTAHILDLYDIHARSRNVSQLSEHTASQLRKFIELLYNGEYIRNRELDFYASRLCITPVSYTHLRAH
;
A
#
# COMPACT_ATOMS: atom_id res chain seq x y z
N MET A 1 -15.97 -29.90 2.96
CA MET A 1 -16.66 -28.61 2.78
C MET A 1 -15.53 -27.63 2.59
N GLU A 2 -15.21 -27.31 1.34
CA GLU A 2 -14.12 -26.39 1.00
C GLU A 2 -14.45 -25.00 1.55
N GLN A 3 -13.58 -24.52 2.39
CA GLN A 3 -13.57 -23.19 2.94
C GLN A 3 -13.17 -22.27 1.78
N THR A 4 -14.15 -21.70 1.08
CA THR A 4 -13.87 -20.55 0.19
C THR A 4 -13.47 -19.40 1.09
N ASP A 5 -12.17 -19.35 1.38
CA ASP A 5 -11.58 -18.18 1.97
C ASP A 5 -11.77 -17.03 0.97
N PHE A 6 -12.27 -15.90 1.47
CA PHE A 6 -12.25 -14.66 0.74
C PHE A 6 -10.76 -14.29 0.57
N ASP A 7 -10.20 -14.73 -0.57
CA ASP A 7 -8.74 -14.71 -0.85
C ASP A 7 -8.13 -13.30 -0.94
N GLY A 8 -8.93 -12.25 -0.71
CA GLY A 8 -8.50 -10.87 -0.88
C GLY A 8 -7.81 -10.24 0.32
N ILE A 9 -8.17 -10.64 1.54
CA ILE A 9 -7.67 -10.07 2.80
C ILE A 9 -7.27 -11.19 3.75
N VAL A 10 -6.06 -11.13 4.29
CA VAL A 10 -5.58 -12.07 5.31
C VAL A 10 -4.98 -11.28 6.48
N PHE A 11 -5.40 -11.60 7.70
CA PHE A 11 -4.74 -11.14 8.92
C PHE A 11 -3.81 -12.23 9.46
N ALA A 12 -2.59 -11.85 9.82
CA ALA A 12 -1.64 -12.72 10.51
C ALA A 12 -1.63 -12.41 12.01
N ASP A 13 -1.50 -13.48 12.82
CA ASP A 13 -1.47 -13.37 14.29
C ASP A 13 -0.06 -13.12 14.83
N SER A 14 0.98 -13.47 14.06
CA SER A 14 2.37 -13.22 14.43
C SER A 14 3.24 -12.95 13.21
N LEU A 15 4.38 -12.27 13.43
CA LEU A 15 5.43 -12.12 12.43
C LEU A 15 6.16 -13.44 12.10
N GLN A 16 6.09 -14.43 12.97
CA GLN A 16 6.69 -15.75 12.70
C GLN A 16 5.99 -16.45 11.53
N ASP A 17 4.70 -16.12 11.30
CA ASP A 17 3.95 -16.56 10.13
C ASP A 17 4.25 -15.72 8.89
N PHE A 18 5.03 -14.65 9.04
CA PHE A 18 5.40 -13.70 8.00
C PHE A 18 6.56 -14.28 7.17
N ASN A 19 6.26 -15.24 6.33
CA ASN A 19 7.21 -15.76 5.34
C ASN A 19 7.08 -14.92 4.07
N ALA A 20 8.18 -14.30 3.63
CA ALA A 20 8.22 -13.47 2.42
C ALA A 20 7.62 -14.18 1.18
N LEU A 21 7.80 -15.50 1.06
CA LEU A 21 7.23 -16.31 -0.02
C LEU A 21 5.69 -16.41 0.04
N ARG A 22 5.08 -16.29 1.22
CA ARG A 22 3.62 -16.35 1.39
C ARG A 22 2.93 -15.06 0.96
N TYR A 23 3.67 -13.95 0.94
CA TYR A 23 3.15 -12.61 0.65
C TYR A 23 3.67 -12.03 -0.66
N ALA A 24 4.29 -12.86 -1.51
CA ALA A 24 4.68 -12.48 -2.86
C ALA A 24 3.47 -11.94 -3.64
N GLY A 25 3.62 -10.78 -4.27
CA GLY A 25 2.53 -10.15 -5.02
C GLY A 25 1.39 -9.60 -4.14
N GLN A 26 1.59 -9.43 -2.83
CA GLN A 26 0.58 -8.88 -1.92
C GLN A 26 1.03 -7.54 -1.33
N VAL A 27 0.08 -6.65 -1.12
CA VAL A 27 0.29 -5.42 -0.36
C VAL A 27 0.20 -5.74 1.14
N ILE A 28 1.23 -5.37 1.90
CA ILE A 28 1.33 -5.66 3.33
C ILE A 28 1.12 -4.40 4.15
N HIS A 29 0.22 -4.49 5.12
CA HIS A 29 -0.06 -3.45 6.10
C HIS A 29 0.34 -3.95 7.50
N ILE A 30 1.11 -3.15 8.24
CA ILE A 30 1.51 -3.44 9.61
C ILE A 30 1.29 -2.20 10.46
N LEU A 31 0.45 -2.30 11.49
CA LEU A 31 0.32 -1.30 12.54
C LEU A 31 1.03 -1.80 13.79
N CYS A 32 2.08 -1.12 14.23
CA CYS A 32 2.79 -1.44 15.47
C CYS A 32 2.00 -0.87 16.66
N LEU A 33 1.53 -1.76 17.54
CA LEU A 33 0.77 -1.41 18.74
C LEU A 33 1.67 -1.22 19.96
N ASP A 34 2.69 -2.10 20.09
CA ASP A 34 3.67 -2.08 21.18
C ASP A 34 4.99 -2.71 20.71
N GLY A 35 6.08 -2.48 21.46
CA GLY A 35 7.39 -2.99 21.13
C GLY A 35 8.01 -2.35 19.90
N ASN A 36 8.92 -3.12 19.25
CA ASN A 36 9.68 -2.65 18.08
C ASN A 36 9.75 -3.75 17.01
N MET A 37 9.78 -3.33 15.74
CA MET A 37 10.04 -4.20 14.61
C MET A 37 11.11 -3.58 13.70
N GLY A 38 12.10 -4.42 13.30
CA GLY A 38 13.07 -4.07 12.28
C GLY A 38 12.79 -4.85 10.99
N PHE A 39 13.01 -4.22 9.83
CA PHE A 39 12.97 -4.88 8.53
C PHE A 39 13.86 -4.15 7.52
N THR A 40 14.26 -4.85 6.47
CA THR A 40 14.98 -4.28 5.33
C THR A 40 14.01 -4.11 4.16
N PHE A 41 13.96 -2.91 3.56
CA PHE A 41 13.15 -2.59 2.40
C PHE A 41 14.04 -1.93 1.34
N GLN A 42 14.12 -2.52 0.15
CA GLN A 42 14.99 -2.03 -0.95
C GLN A 42 16.40 -1.66 -0.48
N ASN A 43 17.07 -2.55 0.28
CA ASN A 43 18.42 -2.38 0.86
C ASN A 43 18.53 -1.30 1.96
N THR A 44 17.44 -0.74 2.42
CA THR A 44 17.44 0.20 3.55
C THR A 44 16.85 -0.46 4.80
N ARG A 45 17.57 -0.39 5.92
CA ARG A 45 17.08 -0.90 7.20
C ARG A 45 16.14 0.11 7.86
N TYR A 46 14.96 -0.36 8.23
CA TYR A 46 13.95 0.40 8.97
C TYR A 46 13.77 -0.20 10.36
N ASN A 47 13.54 0.67 11.35
CA ASN A 47 13.10 0.29 12.68
C ASN A 47 11.84 1.08 13.00
N ILE A 48 10.79 0.38 13.38
CA ILE A 48 9.50 0.95 13.76
C ILE A 48 9.21 0.65 15.22
N ALA A 49 8.39 1.48 15.82
CA ALA A 49 7.95 1.39 17.20
C ALA A 49 6.43 1.59 17.29
N ALA A 50 5.88 1.50 18.49
CA ALA A 50 4.48 1.77 18.74
C ALA A 50 4.03 3.11 18.13
N GLY A 51 2.92 3.09 17.40
CA GLY A 51 2.40 4.25 16.66
C GLY A 51 2.86 4.37 15.23
N ASP A 52 3.73 3.48 14.74
CA ASP A 52 4.15 3.45 13.34
C ASP A 52 3.24 2.54 12.50
N TYR A 53 2.97 2.98 11.28
CA TYR A 53 2.25 2.22 10.27
C TYR A 53 3.17 1.93 9.09
N VAL A 54 3.24 0.69 8.66
CA VAL A 54 4.05 0.26 7.50
C VAL A 54 3.12 -0.21 6.39
N ILE A 55 3.39 0.23 5.16
CA ILE A 55 2.77 -0.32 3.95
C ILE A 55 3.87 -0.75 3.00
N LEU A 56 3.99 -2.05 2.77
CA LEU A 56 4.84 -2.59 1.72
C LEU A 56 3.98 -2.79 0.46
N PRO A 57 4.22 -2.02 -0.61
CA PRO A 57 3.44 -2.13 -1.86
C PRO A 57 3.51 -3.52 -2.51
N ASN A 58 4.57 -4.26 -2.24
CA ASN A 58 4.73 -5.68 -2.53
C ASN A 58 5.54 -6.31 -1.39
N GLY A 59 5.05 -7.40 -0.84
CA GLY A 59 5.69 -8.11 0.26
C GLY A 59 7.11 -8.61 -0.04
N GLU A 60 7.43 -8.88 -1.31
CA GLU A 60 8.78 -9.29 -1.75
C GLU A 60 9.84 -8.19 -1.57
N LEU A 61 9.42 -6.93 -1.48
CA LEU A 61 10.33 -5.80 -1.26
C LEU A 61 10.83 -5.70 0.19
N GLY A 62 10.18 -6.44 1.12
CA GLY A 62 10.56 -6.51 2.52
C GLY A 62 11.31 -7.79 2.85
N SER A 63 12.35 -7.68 3.69
CA SER A 63 13.16 -8.83 4.15
C SER A 63 13.71 -8.60 5.55
N GLU A 64 14.35 -9.63 6.12
CA GLU A 64 15.07 -9.57 7.41
C GLU A 64 14.20 -9.01 8.55
N PHE A 65 12.95 -9.47 8.63
CA PHE A 65 12.05 -9.06 9.70
C PHE A 65 12.53 -9.57 11.06
N SER A 66 12.56 -8.69 12.04
CA SER A 66 12.89 -8.98 13.42
C SER A 66 12.00 -8.19 14.37
N VAL A 67 11.65 -8.75 15.51
CA VAL A 67 10.80 -8.11 16.51
C VAL A 67 11.41 -8.23 17.89
N SER A 68 11.07 -7.26 18.77
CA SER A 68 11.32 -7.38 20.20
C SER A 68 10.34 -8.37 20.84
N ASP A 69 10.70 -8.89 22.03
CA ASP A 69 9.89 -9.88 22.75
C ASP A 69 8.49 -9.38 23.13
N ASP A 70 8.35 -8.06 23.30
CA ASP A 70 7.11 -7.34 23.61
C ASP A 70 6.33 -6.84 22.40
N PHE A 71 6.76 -7.18 21.19
CA PHE A 71 6.12 -6.70 19.97
C PHE A 71 4.66 -7.17 19.87
N GLN A 72 3.79 -6.20 19.67
CA GLN A 72 2.39 -6.41 19.32
C GLN A 72 2.05 -5.60 18.08
N GLY A 73 1.38 -6.21 17.12
CA GLY A 73 1.01 -5.53 15.89
C GLY A 73 -0.23 -6.13 15.24
N ILE A 74 -0.87 -5.36 14.39
CA ILE A 74 -1.91 -5.85 13.48
C ILE A 74 -1.28 -5.96 12.11
N LEU A 75 -1.21 -7.19 11.59
CA LEU A 75 -0.65 -7.50 10.28
C LEU A 75 -1.78 -7.90 9.34
N MET A 76 -1.84 -7.25 8.19
CA MET A 76 -2.83 -7.53 7.15
C MET A 76 -2.13 -7.61 5.79
N SER A 77 -2.48 -8.61 5.00
CA SER A 77 -2.08 -8.69 3.60
C SER A 77 -3.30 -8.60 2.69
N LEU A 78 -3.11 -7.95 1.54
CA LEU A 78 -4.12 -7.73 0.51
C LEU A 78 -3.64 -8.30 -0.81
N SER A 79 -4.44 -9.12 -1.48
CA SER A 79 -4.09 -9.59 -2.82
C SER A 79 -4.18 -8.46 -3.84
N GLU A 80 -3.29 -8.48 -4.86
CA GLU A 80 -3.31 -7.48 -5.94
C GLU A 80 -4.66 -7.45 -6.67
N THR A 81 -5.27 -8.62 -6.89
CA THR A 81 -6.58 -8.72 -7.55
C THR A 81 -7.67 -8.03 -6.75
N PHE A 82 -7.65 -8.19 -5.42
CA PHE A 82 -8.61 -7.53 -4.54
C PHE A 82 -8.37 -6.01 -4.50
N VAL A 83 -7.13 -5.57 -4.33
CA VAL A 83 -6.77 -4.14 -4.38
C VAL A 83 -7.20 -3.52 -5.71
N ALA A 84 -6.99 -4.20 -6.83
CA ALA A 84 -7.43 -3.72 -8.14
C ALA A 84 -8.96 -3.62 -8.26
N SER A 85 -9.73 -4.53 -7.63
CA SER A 85 -11.20 -4.52 -7.66
C SER A 85 -11.82 -3.35 -6.90
N ILE A 86 -11.17 -2.91 -5.82
CA ILE A 86 -11.59 -1.77 -5.00
C ILE A 86 -10.88 -0.46 -5.36
N ALA A 87 -10.07 -0.49 -6.44
CA ALA A 87 -9.19 0.61 -6.82
C ALA A 87 -9.91 1.97 -6.77
N ILE A 88 -9.48 2.79 -5.83
CA ILE A 88 -9.96 4.16 -5.67
C ILE A 88 -9.41 4.97 -6.86
N ARG A 89 -10.30 5.47 -7.70
CA ARG A 89 -9.96 6.35 -8.82
C ARG A 89 -9.53 7.72 -8.29
N SER A 90 -8.37 7.77 -7.67
CA SER A 90 -7.80 8.98 -7.11
C SER A 90 -6.42 9.21 -7.70
N ASN A 91 -6.12 10.47 -8.06
CA ASN A 91 -4.77 10.88 -8.46
C ASN A 91 -3.76 10.57 -7.36
N TYR A 92 -4.22 10.63 -6.11
CA TYR A 92 -3.40 10.40 -4.93
C TYR A 92 -2.95 8.94 -4.81
N GLY A 93 -3.74 7.97 -5.25
CA GLY A 93 -3.38 6.55 -5.17
C GLY A 93 -2.04 6.23 -5.83
N ILE A 94 -1.78 6.81 -7.00
CA ILE A 94 -0.51 6.64 -7.72
C ILE A 94 0.64 7.34 -7.00
N ILE A 95 0.42 8.59 -6.57
CA ILE A 95 1.43 9.38 -5.83
C ILE A 95 1.75 8.69 -4.51
N GLY A 96 0.73 8.21 -3.80
CA GLY A 96 0.88 7.45 -2.57
C GLY A 96 1.70 6.19 -2.78
N HIS A 97 1.40 5.41 -3.80
CA HIS A 97 2.13 4.18 -4.13
C HIS A 97 3.62 4.44 -4.40
N LEU A 98 3.94 5.41 -5.24
CA LEU A 98 5.34 5.78 -5.53
C LEU A 98 6.07 6.29 -4.29
N SER A 99 5.36 7.03 -3.44
CA SER A 99 5.91 7.52 -2.18
C SER A 99 6.21 6.39 -1.21
N LEU A 100 5.37 5.35 -1.16
CA LEU A 100 5.59 4.14 -0.36
C LEU A 100 6.78 3.32 -0.87
N LEU A 101 7.06 3.34 -2.18
CA LEU A 101 8.27 2.74 -2.74
C LEU A 101 9.56 3.45 -2.27
N GLN A 102 9.49 4.73 -1.91
CA GLN A 102 10.61 5.48 -1.36
C GLN A 102 10.74 5.32 0.17
N ASN A 103 9.62 5.32 0.87
CA ASN A 103 9.56 5.15 2.32
C ASN A 103 8.25 4.48 2.73
N PRO A 104 8.30 3.20 3.16
CA PRO A 104 7.10 2.44 3.50
C PRO A 104 6.55 2.76 4.89
N VAL A 105 7.21 3.64 5.67
CA VAL A 105 6.86 3.91 7.07
C VAL A 105 6.15 5.25 7.22
N MET A 106 5.02 5.25 7.90
CA MET A 106 4.28 6.44 8.32
C MET A 106 4.29 6.55 9.85
N LYS A 107 4.68 7.71 10.36
CA LYS A 107 4.54 8.08 11.78
C LYS A 107 3.14 8.61 12.00
N LEU A 108 2.32 7.91 12.79
CA LEU A 108 0.95 8.34 13.06
C LEU A 108 0.89 9.32 14.24
N SER A 109 -0.02 10.29 14.14
CA SER A 109 -0.43 11.03 15.34
C SER A 109 -1.25 10.12 16.26
N PRO A 110 -1.39 10.44 17.57
CA PRO A 110 -2.24 9.66 18.48
C PRO A 110 -3.70 9.55 18.03
N HIS A 111 -4.19 10.54 17.27
CA HIS A 111 -5.53 10.51 16.69
C HIS A 111 -5.60 9.53 15.52
N ASP A 112 -4.67 9.64 14.57
CA ASP A 112 -4.61 8.78 13.38
C ASP A 112 -4.37 7.31 13.75
N PHE A 113 -3.53 7.07 14.78
CA PHE A 113 -3.31 5.74 15.33
C PHE A 113 -4.61 5.07 15.76
N ARG A 114 -5.44 5.79 16.57
CA ARG A 114 -6.73 5.24 17.02
C ARG A 114 -7.69 4.95 15.85
N ILE A 115 -7.71 5.81 14.83
CA ILE A 115 -8.53 5.59 13.63
C ILE A 115 -8.07 4.32 12.90
N CYS A 116 -6.78 4.20 12.62
CA CYS A 116 -6.22 3.04 11.92
C CYS A 116 -6.43 1.73 12.71
N GLU A 117 -6.18 1.76 14.01
CA GLU A 117 -6.39 0.60 14.89
C GLU A 117 -7.86 0.16 14.88
N ALA A 118 -8.78 1.10 15.08
CA ALA A 118 -10.21 0.81 15.07
C ALA A 118 -10.68 0.24 13.73
N ALA A 119 -10.24 0.82 12.60
CA ALA A 119 -10.58 0.36 11.27
C ALA A 119 -10.10 -1.09 11.02
N LEU A 120 -8.83 -1.40 11.34
CA LEU A 120 -8.28 -2.74 11.19
C LEU A 120 -8.96 -3.78 12.08
N ARG A 121 -9.29 -3.41 13.34
CA ARG A 121 -10.01 -4.30 14.26
C ARG A 121 -11.44 -4.57 13.78
N VAL A 122 -12.16 -3.55 13.29
CA VAL A 122 -13.50 -3.70 12.71
C VAL A 122 -13.44 -4.59 11.46
N LEU A 123 -12.50 -4.35 10.56
CA LEU A 123 -12.34 -5.17 9.35
C LEU A 123 -12.09 -6.64 9.70
N ARG A 124 -11.16 -6.91 10.63
CA ARG A 124 -10.86 -8.27 11.11
C ARG A 124 -12.08 -8.94 11.75
N MET A 125 -12.84 -8.22 12.57
CA MET A 125 -14.07 -8.73 13.19
C MET A 125 -15.10 -9.10 12.12
N ARG A 126 -15.32 -8.23 11.13
CA ARG A 126 -16.29 -8.47 10.05
C ARG A 126 -15.91 -9.65 9.16
N MET A 127 -14.64 -9.96 9.01
CA MET A 127 -14.20 -11.14 8.26
C MET A 127 -14.68 -12.47 8.88
N THR A 128 -15.07 -12.49 10.14
CA THR A 128 -15.65 -13.69 10.78
C THR A 128 -17.14 -13.88 10.46
N GLU A 129 -17.81 -12.85 9.93
CA GLU A 129 -19.27 -12.83 9.69
C GLU A 129 -19.63 -13.30 8.28
N LYS A 130 -19.10 -14.47 7.84
CA LYS A 130 -19.28 -15.03 6.49
C LYS A 130 -20.74 -15.22 6.06
N GLY A 131 -21.70 -15.20 6.98
CA GLY A 131 -23.14 -15.30 6.69
C GLY A 131 -23.82 -13.96 6.33
N HIS A 132 -23.09 -12.85 6.31
CA HIS A 132 -23.66 -11.54 5.95
C HIS A 132 -24.01 -11.50 4.47
N SER A 133 -25.25 -11.09 4.13
CA SER A 133 -25.77 -11.10 2.74
C SER A 133 -24.96 -10.24 1.75
N PHE A 134 -24.25 -9.24 2.25
CA PHE A 134 -23.41 -8.32 1.47
C PHE A 134 -21.96 -8.35 2.00
N TYR A 135 -21.44 -9.55 2.22
CA TYR A 135 -20.17 -9.75 2.90
C TYR A 135 -18.98 -9.10 2.17
N GLU A 136 -18.88 -9.35 0.86
CA GLU A 136 -17.77 -8.83 0.04
C GLU A 136 -17.86 -7.31 -0.13
N GLU A 137 -19.06 -6.76 -0.38
CA GLU A 137 -19.28 -5.33 -0.52
C GLU A 137 -19.00 -4.59 0.80
N LEU A 138 -19.36 -5.22 1.93
CA LEU A 138 -19.08 -4.67 3.26
C LEU A 138 -17.58 -4.59 3.51
N LEU A 139 -16.85 -5.68 3.28
CA LEU A 139 -15.39 -5.70 3.45
C LEU A 139 -14.71 -4.72 2.50
N GLY A 140 -15.12 -4.68 1.23
CA GLY A 140 -14.59 -3.72 0.25
C GLY A 140 -14.82 -2.27 0.66
N SER A 141 -16.01 -1.95 1.21
CA SER A 141 -16.34 -0.60 1.69
C SER A 141 -15.51 -0.20 2.91
N LEU A 142 -15.36 -1.10 3.88
CA LEU A 142 -14.55 -0.86 5.07
C LEU A 142 -13.07 -0.67 4.71
N LEU A 143 -12.53 -1.50 3.84
CA LEU A 143 -11.15 -1.34 3.38
C LEU A 143 -10.97 -0.06 2.58
N THR A 144 -11.93 0.29 1.70
CA THR A 144 -11.91 1.55 0.95
C THR A 144 -11.84 2.76 1.88
N ALA A 145 -12.68 2.78 2.93
CA ALA A 145 -12.65 3.85 3.92
C ALA A 145 -11.27 3.94 4.61
N HIS A 146 -10.72 2.80 5.05
CA HIS A 146 -9.39 2.75 5.67
C HIS A 146 -8.27 3.25 4.74
N ILE A 147 -8.30 2.87 3.46
CA ILE A 147 -7.31 3.34 2.47
C ILE A 147 -7.43 4.85 2.26
N LEU A 148 -8.64 5.42 2.26
CA LEU A 148 -8.83 6.87 2.15
C LEU A 148 -8.26 7.62 3.37
N ASP A 149 -8.45 7.09 4.57
CA ASP A 149 -7.81 7.63 5.78
C ASP A 149 -6.29 7.59 5.67
N LEU A 150 -5.72 6.46 5.22
CA LEU A 150 -4.28 6.33 5.01
C LEU A 150 -3.75 7.32 3.96
N TYR A 151 -4.52 7.58 2.89
CA TYR A 151 -4.16 8.58 1.89
C TYR A 151 -4.13 9.99 2.47
N ASP A 152 -5.12 10.36 3.29
CA ASP A 152 -5.16 11.66 3.96
C ASP A 152 -3.99 11.81 4.96
N ILE A 153 -3.75 10.80 5.79
CA ILE A 153 -2.63 10.76 6.74
C ILE A 153 -1.29 10.94 6.02
N HIS A 154 -1.09 10.18 4.93
CA HIS A 154 0.14 10.26 4.15
C HIS A 154 0.30 11.62 3.46
N ALA A 155 -0.78 12.20 2.91
CA ALA A 155 -0.76 13.51 2.29
C ALA A 155 -0.37 14.61 3.29
N ARG A 156 -0.92 14.56 4.51
CA ARG A 156 -0.60 15.52 5.59
C ARG A 156 0.85 15.38 6.06
N SER A 157 1.37 14.16 6.15
CA SER A 157 2.73 13.91 6.68
C SER A 157 3.85 14.41 5.78
N ARG A 158 3.62 14.53 4.46
CA ARG A 158 4.65 14.82 3.48
C ARG A 158 4.61 16.22 2.86
N ASN A 159 3.66 17.09 3.22
CA ASN A 159 3.44 18.34 2.49
C ASN A 159 3.34 18.11 0.96
N VAL A 160 2.66 17.02 0.55
CA VAL A 160 2.53 16.56 -0.85
C VAL A 160 1.80 17.58 -1.74
N SER A 161 1.41 18.72 -1.19
CA SER A 161 0.88 19.87 -1.93
C SER A 161 1.84 20.45 -3.01
N GLN A 162 3.04 19.87 -3.19
CA GLN A 162 4.01 20.37 -4.18
C GLN A 162 3.99 19.65 -5.53
N LEU A 163 3.31 18.52 -5.69
CA LEU A 163 3.08 17.98 -7.02
C LEU A 163 1.90 18.72 -7.64
N SER A 164 2.15 19.49 -8.68
CA SER A 164 1.07 20.16 -9.42
C SER A 164 0.08 19.11 -9.93
N GLU A 165 -1.21 19.45 -10.02
CA GLU A 165 -2.24 18.56 -10.63
C GLU A 165 -1.81 18.07 -12.02
N HIS A 166 -1.06 18.89 -12.73
CA HIS A 166 -0.49 18.57 -14.03
C HIS A 166 0.49 17.40 -13.95
N THR A 167 1.45 17.41 -13.01
CA THR A 167 2.44 16.36 -12.80
C THR A 167 1.76 15.05 -12.36
N ALA A 168 0.78 15.14 -11.48
CA ALA A 168 -0.01 13.97 -11.04
C ALA A 168 -0.80 13.35 -12.21
N SER A 169 -1.37 14.17 -13.10
CA SER A 169 -2.09 13.71 -14.28
C SER A 169 -1.14 13.04 -15.30
N GLN A 170 0.05 13.60 -15.52
CA GLN A 170 1.05 13.01 -16.40
C GLN A 170 1.54 11.66 -15.88
N LEU A 171 1.79 11.56 -14.59
CA LEU A 171 2.22 10.33 -13.95
C LEU A 171 1.14 9.24 -14.06
N ARG A 172 -0.14 9.59 -13.87
CA ARG A 172 -1.25 8.66 -14.07
C ARG A 172 -1.26 8.11 -15.50
N LYS A 173 -1.20 8.98 -16.51
CA LYS A 173 -1.15 8.56 -17.91
C LYS A 173 0.04 7.63 -18.19
N PHE A 174 1.19 7.90 -17.59
CA PHE A 174 2.37 7.04 -17.73
C PHE A 174 2.11 5.65 -17.18
N ILE A 175 1.55 5.55 -15.98
CA ILE A 175 1.23 4.26 -15.36
C ILE A 175 0.14 3.53 -16.14
N GLU A 176 -0.90 4.21 -16.64
CA GLU A 176 -1.90 3.61 -17.52
C GLU A 176 -1.27 3.02 -18.79
N LEU A 177 -0.30 3.71 -19.42
CA LEU A 177 0.44 3.17 -20.56
C LEU A 177 1.22 1.90 -20.20
N LEU A 178 1.83 1.84 -19.01
CA LEU A 178 2.53 0.66 -18.52
C LEU A 178 1.55 -0.50 -18.26
N TYR A 179 0.43 -0.28 -17.58
CA TYR A 179 -0.58 -1.31 -17.31
C TYR A 179 -1.24 -1.84 -18.59
N ASN A 180 -1.38 -1.00 -19.62
CA ASN A 180 -1.87 -1.41 -20.94
C ASN A 180 -0.82 -2.18 -21.76
N GLY A 181 0.35 -2.45 -21.19
CA GLY A 181 1.42 -3.21 -21.84
C GLY A 181 2.11 -2.47 -22.97
N GLU A 182 1.97 -1.14 -23.05
CA GLU A 182 2.60 -0.35 -24.11
C GLU A 182 4.12 -0.50 -24.13
N TYR A 183 4.76 -0.78 -22.98
CA TYR A 183 6.20 -1.02 -22.87
C TYR A 183 6.67 -2.28 -23.63
N ILE A 184 5.79 -3.20 -23.95
CA ILE A 184 6.09 -4.40 -24.74
C ILE A 184 6.26 -4.02 -26.21
N ARG A 185 5.44 -3.07 -26.69
CA ARG A 185 5.36 -2.66 -28.11
C ARG A 185 6.21 -1.42 -28.41
N ASN A 186 6.31 -0.51 -27.44
CA ASN A 186 6.92 0.80 -27.60
C ASN A 186 7.99 1.00 -26.53
N ARG A 187 9.26 0.92 -26.93
CA ARG A 187 10.42 1.11 -26.03
C ARG A 187 11.08 2.48 -26.17
N GLU A 188 10.62 3.27 -27.13
CA GLU A 188 11.19 4.56 -27.47
C GLU A 188 10.71 5.66 -26.51
N LEU A 189 11.67 6.46 -26.04
CA LEU A 189 11.44 7.58 -25.14
C LEU A 189 10.42 8.58 -25.70
N ASP A 190 10.53 8.88 -27.00
CA ASP A 190 9.70 9.83 -27.71
C ASP A 190 8.23 9.42 -27.76
N PHE A 191 7.95 8.12 -27.77
CA PHE A 191 6.57 7.62 -27.68
C PHE A 191 5.92 8.06 -26.37
N TYR A 192 6.58 7.84 -25.23
CA TYR A 192 6.06 8.22 -23.92
C TYR A 192 6.00 9.73 -23.74
N ALA A 193 7.07 10.44 -24.14
CA ALA A 193 7.11 11.89 -24.07
C ALA A 193 5.95 12.54 -24.85
N SER A 194 5.66 12.07 -26.04
CA SER A 194 4.55 12.56 -26.86
C SER A 194 3.18 12.28 -26.23
N ARG A 195 2.97 11.07 -25.68
CA ARG A 195 1.71 10.67 -25.02
C ARG A 195 1.47 11.44 -23.71
N LEU A 196 2.54 11.78 -23.01
CA LEU A 196 2.48 12.54 -21.76
C LEU A 196 2.48 14.06 -21.99
N CYS A 197 2.60 14.52 -23.24
CA CYS A 197 2.74 15.93 -23.59
C CYS A 197 3.91 16.62 -22.83
N ILE A 198 5.06 15.92 -22.74
CA ILE A 198 6.29 16.41 -22.11
C ILE A 198 7.46 16.35 -23.08
N THR A 199 8.51 17.10 -22.81
CA THR A 199 9.75 16.98 -23.59
C THR A 199 10.52 15.72 -23.18
N PRO A 200 11.33 15.11 -24.07
CA PRO A 200 12.18 13.97 -23.72
C PRO A 200 13.10 14.22 -22.53
N VAL A 201 13.58 15.45 -22.36
CA VAL A 201 14.39 15.88 -21.20
C VAL A 201 13.59 15.82 -19.90
N SER A 202 12.34 16.28 -19.91
CA SER A 202 11.45 16.21 -18.74
C SER A 202 11.10 14.77 -18.34
N TYR A 203 11.00 13.86 -19.33
CA TYR A 203 10.78 12.44 -19.08
C TYR A 203 11.97 11.79 -18.33
N THR A 204 13.20 12.15 -18.67
CA THR A 204 14.41 11.64 -18.01
C THR A 204 14.43 12.03 -16.53
N HIS A 205 13.96 13.23 -16.19
CA HIS A 205 13.80 13.67 -14.80
C HIS A 205 12.71 12.93 -14.04
N LEU A 206 11.59 12.60 -14.69
CA LEU A 206 10.52 11.76 -14.09
C LEU A 206 10.98 10.34 -13.77
N ARG A 207 11.92 9.78 -14.54
CA ARG A 207 12.47 8.44 -14.32
C ARG A 207 13.55 8.40 -13.23
N ALA A 208 14.13 9.54 -12.87
CA ALA A 208 15.20 9.64 -11.88
C ALA A 208 14.70 9.85 -10.44
N HIS A 209 13.38 9.95 -10.26
CA HIS A 209 12.68 10.02 -8.98
C HIS A 209 11.82 8.78 -8.76
#